data_366aa9807e7769cc9628ed049b6d0ddd
#
_entry.id   366aa9807e7769cc9628ed049b6d0ddd
#
_cell.length_a   1.000
_cell.length_b   1.000
_cell.length_c   1.000
_cell.angle_alpha   90.00
_cell.angle_beta   90.00
_cell.angle_gamma   90.00
#
_symmetry.space_group_name_H-M   'P 1'
#
loop_
_entity.id
_entity.type
_entity.pdbx_description
1 polymer ?
#
loop_
_entity_poly.entity_id
_entity_poly.type
_entity_poly.pdbx_seq_one_letter_code
_entity_poly.pdbx_strand_id
1 'polypeptide(L)'
;TLAGTSNGDGLFLIRRVPVGYNTLYVAAEGFHAVTTESFLVTASDTAVVNIALDTMQVALSEVVVAVSPLAATTESPVSMRRIGTEEIDMTPGANRDISKVVQSAPGVIATAIQRNDVLVRGGGANENKYYLDGIEIPVLNHFAVQGGSGGNASLVNTDLLRSVNFYTGAFPAAFGNGLSSVMDMRMRDGNPTRFKGKLILGASDFGINFDTPVSKNGKTTLLASYRRSYLQMLFSVLGLPFLPTYNDYQFKLTSKLGASDEFYLIGLGSFDYNRLNTGLKDPDDDQKYILG
;
A
#
# COMPACT_ATOMS: atom_id res chain seq x y z
N THR A 1 13.52 -21.41 -14.35
CA THR A 1 12.92 -21.64 -13.03
C THR A 1 14.03 -22.05 -12.08
N LEU A 2 14.16 -21.37 -10.94
CA LEU A 2 15.06 -21.75 -9.86
C LEU A 2 14.24 -22.48 -8.80
N ALA A 3 14.84 -23.47 -8.14
CA ALA A 3 14.18 -24.24 -7.11
C ALA A 3 15.09 -24.36 -5.87
N GLY A 4 14.49 -24.56 -4.71
CA GLY A 4 15.16 -24.80 -3.44
C GLY A 4 14.25 -25.56 -2.50
N THR A 5 14.82 -26.17 -1.48
CA THR A 5 14.08 -26.86 -0.41
C THR A 5 14.35 -26.19 0.91
N SER A 6 13.36 -26.20 1.81
CA SER A 6 13.53 -25.75 3.18
C SER A 6 14.19 -26.82 4.04
N ASN A 7 14.86 -26.38 5.12
CA ASN A 7 15.34 -27.26 6.18
C ASN A 7 14.19 -27.64 7.15
N GLY A 8 14.50 -28.39 8.20
CA GLY A 8 13.53 -28.81 9.22
C GLY A 8 12.89 -27.66 10.02
N ASP A 9 13.51 -26.49 10.04
CA ASP A 9 12.99 -25.26 10.68
C ASP A 9 12.17 -24.40 9.72
N GLY A 10 11.93 -24.87 8.48
CA GLY A 10 11.22 -24.12 7.44
C GLY A 10 12.05 -23.03 6.75
N LEU A 11 13.35 -22.93 7.04
CA LEU A 11 14.23 -21.94 6.42
C LEU A 11 14.70 -22.41 5.06
N PHE A 12 14.67 -21.53 4.06
CA PHE A 12 15.15 -21.77 2.71
C PHE A 12 16.04 -20.64 2.21
N LEU A 13 16.92 -20.93 1.25
CA LEU A 13 17.76 -19.95 0.58
C LEU A 13 17.85 -20.28 -0.91
N ILE A 14 17.33 -19.42 -1.76
CA ILE A 14 17.48 -19.51 -3.21
C ILE A 14 18.53 -18.49 -3.65
N ARG A 15 19.58 -18.96 -4.32
CA ARG A 15 20.68 -18.10 -4.79
C ARG A 15 20.54 -17.79 -6.27
N ARG A 16 21.13 -16.66 -6.70
CA ARG A 16 21.19 -16.22 -8.10
C ARG A 16 19.80 -15.94 -8.69
N VAL A 17 18.88 -15.49 -7.86
CA VAL A 17 17.58 -15.03 -8.34
C VAL A 17 17.80 -13.79 -9.22
N PRO A 18 17.17 -13.69 -10.40
CA PRO A 18 17.26 -12.51 -11.26
C PRO A 18 16.82 -11.24 -10.52
N VAL A 19 17.51 -10.15 -10.80
CA VAL A 19 17.10 -8.81 -10.31
C VAL A 19 15.79 -8.42 -10.96
N GLY A 20 14.88 -7.82 -10.19
CA GLY A 20 13.55 -7.44 -10.63
C GLY A 20 12.46 -8.09 -9.79
N TYR A 21 11.23 -7.99 -10.27
CA TYR A 21 10.08 -8.59 -9.61
C TYR A 21 10.03 -10.10 -9.83
N ASN A 22 9.89 -10.84 -8.76
CA ASN A 22 9.83 -12.29 -8.75
C ASN A 22 8.67 -12.78 -7.90
N THR A 23 8.12 -13.93 -8.24
CA THR A 23 7.14 -14.67 -7.45
C THR A 23 7.73 -16.01 -7.01
N LEU A 24 7.31 -16.55 -5.89
CA LEU A 24 7.74 -17.82 -5.37
C LEU A 24 6.53 -18.76 -5.25
N TYR A 25 6.64 -19.92 -5.88
CA TYR A 25 5.68 -21.01 -5.67
C TYR A 25 6.20 -21.93 -4.60
N VAL A 26 5.41 -22.19 -3.56
CA VAL A 26 5.77 -23.03 -2.42
C VAL A 26 4.76 -24.15 -2.29
N ALA A 27 5.23 -25.37 -2.21
CA ALA A 27 4.42 -26.55 -1.98
C ALA A 27 5.11 -27.44 -0.94
N ALA A 28 4.32 -27.99 -0.02
CA ALA A 28 4.75 -28.95 0.97
C ALA A 28 3.67 -30.04 1.13
N GLU A 29 4.09 -31.25 1.45
CA GLU A 29 3.19 -32.37 1.67
C GLU A 29 2.27 -32.08 2.89
N GLY A 30 0.97 -32.27 2.74
CA GLY A 30 -0.02 -31.95 3.77
C GLY A 30 -0.42 -30.48 3.87
N PHE A 31 0.04 -29.63 2.97
CA PHE A 31 -0.31 -28.20 2.95
C PHE A 31 -0.83 -27.76 1.58
N HIS A 32 -1.68 -26.73 1.57
CA HIS A 32 -2.07 -26.08 0.33
C HIS A 32 -0.87 -25.34 -0.27
N ALA A 33 -0.62 -25.57 -1.55
CA ALA A 33 0.41 -24.83 -2.26
C ALA A 33 0.06 -23.34 -2.38
N VAL A 34 1.05 -22.47 -2.18
CA VAL A 34 0.89 -21.03 -2.20
C VAL A 34 1.84 -20.41 -3.22
N THR A 35 1.33 -19.46 -4.01
CA THR A 35 2.17 -18.56 -4.80
C THR A 35 2.22 -17.22 -4.07
N THR A 36 3.43 -16.73 -3.81
CA THR A 36 3.62 -15.42 -3.16
C THR A 36 3.18 -14.29 -4.10
N GLU A 37 2.92 -13.15 -3.49
CA GLU A 37 2.89 -11.90 -4.23
C GLU A 37 4.25 -11.61 -4.87
N SER A 38 4.23 -10.73 -5.87
CA SER A 38 5.46 -10.27 -6.50
C SER A 38 6.29 -9.45 -5.52
N PHE A 39 7.56 -9.77 -5.38
CA PHE A 39 8.51 -9.05 -4.53
C PHE A 39 9.77 -8.68 -5.30
N LEU A 40 10.32 -7.51 -4.96
CA LEU A 40 11.50 -6.98 -5.64
C LEU A 40 12.79 -7.61 -5.11
N VAL A 41 13.57 -8.19 -6.02
CA VAL A 41 14.94 -8.64 -5.77
C VAL A 41 15.91 -7.60 -6.35
N THR A 42 16.85 -7.13 -5.54
CA THR A 42 17.87 -6.17 -5.95
C THR A 42 19.26 -6.81 -5.94
N ALA A 43 20.19 -6.26 -6.74
CA ALA A 43 21.55 -6.78 -6.81
C ALA A 43 22.35 -6.63 -5.50
N SER A 44 21.94 -5.69 -4.65
CA SER A 44 22.65 -5.34 -3.42
C SER A 44 22.08 -6.02 -2.17
N ASP A 45 20.97 -6.75 -2.29
CA ASP A 45 20.24 -7.26 -1.11
C ASP A 45 19.61 -8.63 -1.30
N THR A 46 19.39 -9.31 -0.15
CA THR A 46 18.61 -10.54 -0.06
C THR A 46 17.17 -10.20 0.26
N ALA A 47 16.22 -10.57 -0.59
CA ALA A 47 14.81 -10.48 -0.29
C ALA A 47 14.46 -11.51 0.79
N VAL A 48 13.79 -11.05 1.85
CA VAL A 48 13.29 -11.93 2.92
C VAL A 48 11.80 -12.10 2.72
N VAL A 49 11.34 -13.32 2.54
CA VAL A 49 9.94 -13.67 2.29
C VAL A 49 9.48 -14.66 3.35
N ASN A 50 8.48 -14.26 4.16
CA ASN A 50 7.82 -15.15 5.12
C ASN A 50 6.55 -15.69 4.49
N ILE A 51 6.37 -17.01 4.53
CA ILE A 51 5.25 -17.70 3.88
C ILE A 51 4.58 -18.59 4.90
N ALA A 52 3.30 -18.36 5.16
CA ALA A 52 2.47 -19.28 5.91
C ALA A 52 1.80 -20.26 4.95
N LEU A 53 1.82 -21.53 5.29
CA LEU A 53 1.12 -22.58 4.57
C LEU A 53 -0.03 -23.09 5.42
N ASP A 54 -1.22 -23.17 4.83
CA ASP A 54 -2.41 -23.75 5.45
C ASP A 54 -2.41 -25.26 5.28
N THR A 55 -2.78 -25.98 6.36
CA THR A 55 -2.84 -27.43 6.34
C THR A 55 -4.00 -27.92 5.46
N MET A 56 -3.72 -28.92 4.60
CA MET A 56 -4.78 -29.63 3.89
C MET A 56 -5.60 -30.45 4.88
N GLN A 57 -6.86 -30.13 5.05
CA GLN A 57 -7.81 -31.09 5.62
C GLN A 57 -8.10 -32.13 4.54
N VAL A 58 -7.77 -33.40 4.81
CA VAL A 58 -7.97 -34.50 3.86
C VAL A 58 -9.46 -34.74 3.62
N ALA A 59 -10.00 -34.02 2.64
CA ALA A 59 -11.20 -34.47 1.95
C ALA A 59 -10.72 -35.05 0.61
N LEU A 60 -10.97 -36.34 0.39
CA LEU A 60 -10.64 -37.04 -0.84
C LEU A 60 -11.43 -36.47 -2.02
N SER A 61 -10.86 -35.47 -2.69
CA SER A 61 -11.34 -34.93 -3.97
C SER A 61 -10.15 -34.41 -4.75
N GLU A 62 -10.11 -34.77 -6.01
CA GLU A 62 -9.09 -34.41 -7.00
C GLU A 62 -8.82 -32.90 -7.01
N VAL A 63 -7.61 -32.49 -6.68
CA VAL A 63 -7.23 -31.07 -6.68
C VAL A 63 -6.58 -30.73 -8.02
N VAL A 64 -7.32 -30.08 -8.88
CA VAL A 64 -6.75 -29.40 -10.06
C VAL A 64 -6.20 -28.05 -9.59
N VAL A 65 -4.86 -27.96 -9.47
CA VAL A 65 -4.18 -26.71 -9.14
C VAL A 65 -4.07 -25.85 -10.38
N ALA A 66 -5.03 -24.97 -10.60
CA ALA A 66 -4.91 -23.89 -11.56
C ALA A 66 -4.42 -22.64 -10.79
N VAL A 67 -3.13 -22.29 -10.97
CA VAL A 67 -2.57 -21.05 -10.45
C VAL A 67 -3.01 -19.92 -11.38
N SER A 68 -4.05 -19.19 -10.99
CA SER A 68 -4.46 -17.96 -11.64
C SER A 68 -4.03 -16.76 -10.76
N PRO A 69 -3.30 -15.76 -11.29
CA PRO A 69 -3.05 -14.51 -10.58
C PRO A 69 -4.35 -13.73 -10.26
N LEU A 70 -5.46 -14.18 -10.83
CA LEU A 70 -6.83 -13.71 -10.58
C LEU A 70 -7.63 -14.71 -9.74
N ALA A 71 -6.97 -15.55 -8.93
CA ALA A 71 -7.67 -16.51 -8.10
C ALA A 71 -8.64 -15.79 -7.16
N ALA A 72 -9.94 -15.97 -7.43
CA ALA A 72 -10.99 -15.52 -6.55
C ALA A 72 -10.86 -16.23 -5.21
N THR A 73 -10.88 -15.50 -4.10
CA THR A 73 -10.92 -16.10 -2.77
C THR A 73 -12.33 -16.68 -2.52
N THR A 74 -12.43 -17.70 -1.68
CA THR A 74 -13.71 -18.27 -1.26
C THR A 74 -14.62 -17.21 -0.63
N GLU A 75 -14.01 -16.16 -0.02
CA GLU A 75 -14.71 -15.09 0.69
C GLU A 75 -15.24 -13.99 -0.24
N SER A 76 -14.62 -13.77 -1.40
CA SER A 76 -15.09 -12.79 -2.38
C SER A 76 -14.69 -13.18 -3.80
N PRO A 77 -15.43 -14.13 -4.42
CA PRO A 77 -15.02 -14.75 -5.67
C PRO A 77 -15.12 -13.83 -6.89
N VAL A 78 -15.84 -12.73 -6.83
CA VAL A 78 -16.25 -11.97 -8.04
C VAL A 78 -15.83 -10.50 -8.06
N SER A 79 -15.49 -9.89 -6.91
CA SER A 79 -15.33 -8.43 -6.82
C SER A 79 -14.05 -7.96 -6.13
N MET A 80 -13.15 -8.87 -5.79
CA MET A 80 -11.85 -8.55 -5.21
C MET A 80 -10.79 -8.50 -6.30
N ARG A 81 -10.01 -7.42 -6.30
CA ARG A 81 -8.77 -7.29 -7.06
C ARG A 81 -7.61 -7.13 -6.10
N ARG A 82 -6.61 -7.97 -6.24
CA ARG A 82 -5.37 -7.88 -5.50
C ARG A 82 -4.36 -7.08 -6.31
N ILE A 83 -3.81 -6.05 -5.70
CA ILE A 83 -2.82 -5.15 -6.27
C ILE A 83 -1.52 -5.37 -5.50
N GLY A 84 -0.50 -5.89 -6.17
CA GLY A 84 0.83 -6.11 -5.58
C GLY A 84 1.73 -4.89 -5.72
N THR A 85 2.90 -4.96 -5.09
CA THR A 85 3.93 -3.88 -5.16
C THR A 85 4.37 -3.59 -6.59
N GLU A 86 4.50 -4.60 -7.43
CA GLU A 86 4.87 -4.44 -8.85
C GLU A 86 3.85 -3.59 -9.60
N GLU A 87 2.56 -3.86 -9.44
CA GLU A 87 1.50 -3.10 -10.09
C GLU A 87 1.46 -1.65 -9.60
N ILE A 88 1.68 -1.43 -8.29
CA ILE A 88 1.75 -0.09 -7.70
C ILE A 88 2.90 0.71 -8.31
N ASP A 89 4.08 0.09 -8.42
CA ASP A 89 5.28 0.76 -8.92
C ASP A 89 5.25 0.98 -10.44
N MET A 90 4.64 0.08 -11.19
CA MET A 90 4.61 0.11 -12.66
C MET A 90 3.39 0.82 -13.25
N THR A 91 2.39 1.20 -12.44
CA THR A 91 1.19 1.91 -12.96
C THR A 91 1.57 3.31 -13.45
N PRO A 92 1.44 3.61 -14.75
CA PRO A 92 1.80 4.91 -15.31
C PRO A 92 0.96 6.04 -14.70
N GLY A 93 1.63 7.11 -14.28
CA GLY A 93 0.95 8.29 -13.72
C GLY A 93 0.47 8.13 -12.28
N ALA A 94 0.60 6.96 -11.67
CA ALA A 94 0.20 6.75 -10.28
C ALA A 94 1.07 7.54 -9.28
N ASN A 95 2.34 7.79 -9.61
CA ASN A 95 3.27 8.57 -8.79
C ASN A 95 3.29 8.10 -7.31
N ARG A 96 3.29 6.78 -7.09
CA ARG A 96 3.25 6.15 -5.76
C ARG A 96 1.99 6.49 -4.93
N ASP A 97 0.89 6.78 -5.61
CA ASP A 97 -0.40 7.08 -5.00
C ASP A 97 -1.37 5.94 -5.25
N ILE A 98 -1.78 5.27 -4.17
CA ILE A 98 -2.66 4.11 -4.27
C ILE A 98 -4.05 4.48 -4.81
N SER A 99 -4.54 5.69 -4.56
CA SER A 99 -5.81 6.15 -5.11
C SER A 99 -5.79 6.15 -6.64
N LYS A 100 -4.67 6.56 -7.24
CA LYS A 100 -4.50 6.58 -8.70
C LYS A 100 -4.35 5.18 -9.29
N VAL A 101 -3.72 4.28 -8.55
CA VAL A 101 -3.63 2.86 -8.97
C VAL A 101 -5.02 2.26 -9.06
N VAL A 102 -5.85 2.41 -8.03
CA VAL A 102 -7.20 1.84 -8.01
C VAL A 102 -8.15 2.53 -8.99
N GLN A 103 -7.92 3.79 -9.35
CA GLN A 103 -8.70 4.50 -10.38
C GLN A 103 -8.55 3.86 -11.77
N SER A 104 -7.53 3.05 -12.01
CA SER A 104 -7.39 2.25 -13.23
C SER A 104 -8.24 0.96 -13.21
N ALA A 105 -8.84 0.61 -12.08
CA ALA A 105 -9.63 -0.61 -11.95
C ALA A 105 -11.02 -0.51 -12.62
N PRO A 106 -11.56 -1.61 -13.13
CA PRO A 106 -12.91 -1.61 -13.70
C PRO A 106 -13.97 -1.18 -12.68
N GLY A 107 -14.88 -0.30 -13.11
CA GLY A 107 -15.97 0.20 -12.27
C GLY A 107 -15.56 1.33 -11.32
N VAL A 108 -14.34 1.84 -11.43
CA VAL A 108 -13.85 3.00 -10.70
C VAL A 108 -13.81 4.22 -11.62
N ILE A 109 -14.28 5.35 -11.15
CA ILE A 109 -14.26 6.62 -11.87
C ILE A 109 -13.27 7.55 -11.16
N ALA A 110 -12.34 8.11 -11.95
CA ALA A 110 -11.46 9.16 -11.50
C ALA A 110 -12.20 10.51 -11.49
N THR A 111 -12.00 11.29 -10.44
CA THR A 111 -12.48 12.67 -10.38
C THR A 111 -11.51 13.64 -11.06
N ALA A 112 -11.85 14.94 -11.07
CA ALA A 112 -11.01 15.98 -11.67
C ALA A 112 -9.57 15.96 -11.12
N ILE A 113 -8.63 16.48 -11.91
CA ILE A 113 -7.16 16.41 -11.73
C ILE A 113 -6.66 16.83 -10.34
N GLN A 114 -7.42 17.64 -9.62
CA GLN A 114 -7.03 18.15 -8.29
C GLN A 114 -7.56 17.35 -7.10
N ARG A 115 -8.25 16.23 -7.34
CA ARG A 115 -8.83 15.36 -6.30
C ARG A 115 -8.54 13.91 -6.60
N ASN A 116 -8.27 13.13 -5.56
CA ASN A 116 -8.08 11.69 -5.63
C ASN A 116 -9.29 10.93 -5.09
N ASP A 117 -10.49 11.47 -5.29
CA ASP A 117 -11.69 10.74 -4.89
C ASP A 117 -11.80 9.44 -5.67
N VAL A 118 -12.08 8.38 -4.95
CA VAL A 118 -12.33 7.06 -5.51
C VAL A 118 -13.84 6.87 -5.54
N LEU A 119 -14.42 6.87 -6.74
CA LEU A 119 -15.85 6.66 -6.96
C LEU A 119 -16.06 5.27 -7.56
N VAL A 120 -16.71 4.39 -6.84
CA VAL A 120 -16.85 2.99 -7.23
C VAL A 120 -18.30 2.65 -7.51
N ARG A 121 -18.59 2.16 -8.72
CA ARG A 121 -19.91 1.71 -9.16
C ARG A 121 -21.04 2.71 -8.87
N GLY A 122 -20.75 4.01 -9.00
CA GLY A 122 -21.73 5.08 -8.79
C GLY A 122 -21.89 5.52 -7.34
N GLY A 123 -21.16 4.92 -6.40
CA GLY A 123 -21.15 5.37 -4.99
C GLY A 123 -20.28 6.60 -4.77
N GLY A 124 -20.53 7.31 -3.69
CA GLY A 124 -19.78 8.49 -3.27
C GLY A 124 -18.41 8.15 -2.65
N ALA A 125 -17.52 9.14 -2.61
CA ALA A 125 -16.19 8.98 -2.03
C ALA A 125 -16.22 8.65 -0.53
N ASN A 126 -17.25 9.10 0.18
CA ASN A 126 -17.49 8.84 1.61
C ASN A 126 -18.08 7.45 1.90
N GLU A 127 -18.46 6.72 0.88
CA GLU A 127 -19.02 5.36 0.99
C GLU A 127 -17.94 4.26 0.98
N ASN A 128 -16.71 4.65 0.73
CA ASN A 128 -15.56 3.74 0.74
C ASN A 128 -15.00 3.57 2.15
N LYS A 129 -14.44 2.40 2.42
CA LYS A 129 -13.74 2.09 3.66
C LYS A 129 -12.29 1.71 3.38
N TYR A 130 -11.40 2.22 4.22
CA TYR A 130 -9.96 2.03 4.09
C TYR A 130 -9.42 1.35 5.35
N TYR A 131 -8.67 0.29 5.18
CA TYR A 131 -8.04 -0.47 6.27
C TYR A 131 -6.54 -0.55 6.03
N LEU A 132 -5.76 -0.37 7.09
CA LEU A 132 -4.31 -0.56 7.11
C LEU A 132 -3.98 -1.64 8.15
N ASP A 133 -3.50 -2.80 7.69
CA ASP A 133 -3.29 -4.00 8.52
C ASP A 133 -4.49 -4.35 9.42
N GLY A 134 -5.72 -4.21 8.88
CA GLY A 134 -6.97 -4.51 9.56
C GLY A 134 -7.53 -3.40 10.45
N ILE A 135 -6.83 -2.27 10.57
CA ILE A 135 -7.31 -1.08 11.31
C ILE A 135 -7.95 -0.11 10.33
N GLU A 136 -9.19 0.30 10.59
CA GLU A 136 -9.87 1.30 9.77
C GLU A 136 -9.18 2.65 9.90
N ILE A 137 -8.83 3.26 8.75
CA ILE A 137 -8.32 4.62 8.68
C ILE A 137 -9.39 5.55 8.09
N PRO A 138 -9.55 6.77 8.61
CA PRO A 138 -10.68 7.62 8.25
C PRO A 138 -10.56 8.21 6.85
N VAL A 139 -9.36 8.41 6.36
CA VAL A 139 -9.07 9.05 5.07
C VAL A 139 -7.89 8.38 4.38
N LEU A 140 -7.90 8.40 3.05
CA LEU A 140 -6.83 7.82 2.24
C LEU A 140 -5.78 8.85 1.80
N ASN A 141 -6.20 10.11 1.67
CA ASN A 141 -5.39 11.19 1.10
C ASN A 141 -5.23 12.36 2.06
N HIS A 142 -4.18 13.16 1.84
CA HIS A 142 -3.99 14.46 2.46
C HIS A 142 -5.10 15.45 2.10
N PHE A 143 -5.22 16.53 2.87
CA PHE A 143 -6.20 17.61 2.66
C PHE A 143 -7.63 17.07 2.58
N ALA A 144 -7.98 16.19 3.53
CA ALA A 144 -9.31 15.61 3.62
C ALA A 144 -10.37 16.70 3.77
N VAL A 145 -11.45 16.57 3.00
CA VAL A 145 -12.63 17.43 3.08
C VAL A 145 -13.84 16.58 3.40
N GLN A 146 -14.86 17.22 3.97
CA GLN A 146 -16.11 16.54 4.30
C GLN A 146 -16.76 15.94 3.04
N GLY A 147 -17.08 14.67 3.08
CA GLY A 147 -17.72 13.94 1.96
C GLY A 147 -16.78 13.54 0.81
N GLY A 148 -15.47 13.79 0.93
CA GLY A 148 -14.46 13.43 -0.06
C GLY A 148 -13.35 12.53 0.49
N SER A 149 -12.53 11.96 -0.39
CA SER A 149 -11.35 11.16 -0.01
C SER A 149 -10.09 12.01 0.22
N GLY A 150 -10.17 13.32 0.02
CA GLY A 150 -9.08 14.27 0.17
C GLY A 150 -8.50 14.79 -1.15
N GLY A 151 -7.36 15.48 -1.06
CA GLY A 151 -6.62 16.06 -2.18
C GLY A 151 -5.81 15.04 -2.97
N ASN A 152 -4.94 15.53 -3.85
CA ASN A 152 -4.21 14.75 -4.86
C ASN A 152 -2.89 14.12 -4.38
N ALA A 153 -2.75 13.84 -3.09
CA ALA A 153 -1.60 13.15 -2.51
C ALA A 153 -2.07 12.09 -1.50
N SER A 154 -1.60 10.87 -1.65
CA SER A 154 -1.94 9.78 -0.72
C SER A 154 -1.25 9.96 0.62
N LEU A 155 -2.01 9.79 1.71
CA LEU A 155 -1.50 9.73 3.08
C LEU A 155 -0.71 8.44 3.31
N VAL A 156 -1.12 7.35 2.68
CA VAL A 156 -0.45 6.06 2.81
C VAL A 156 0.75 5.98 1.88
N ASN A 157 1.93 5.72 2.44
CA ASN A 157 3.14 5.52 1.66
C ASN A 157 3.16 4.11 1.06
N THR A 158 3.04 4.03 -0.26
CA THR A 158 3.00 2.77 -1.00
C THR A 158 4.29 1.95 -0.90
N ASP A 159 5.44 2.57 -0.65
CA ASP A 159 6.72 1.86 -0.44
C ASP A 159 6.69 0.94 0.81
N LEU A 160 5.79 1.19 1.73
CA LEU A 160 5.62 0.40 2.94
C LEU A 160 4.58 -0.70 2.78
N LEU A 161 3.85 -0.72 1.67
CA LEU A 161 2.82 -1.71 1.40
C LEU A 161 3.44 -3.00 0.82
N ARG A 162 2.81 -4.12 1.15
CA ARG A 162 3.05 -5.44 0.52
C ARG A 162 2.00 -5.67 -0.58
N SER A 163 0.76 -5.40 -0.26
CA SER A 163 -0.37 -5.60 -1.16
C SER A 163 -1.57 -4.77 -0.75
N VAL A 164 -2.49 -4.64 -1.68
CA VAL A 164 -3.79 -4.01 -1.45
C VAL A 164 -4.86 -4.92 -2.03
N ASN A 165 -5.80 -5.34 -1.18
CA ASN A 165 -7.01 -6.02 -1.62
C ASN A 165 -8.10 -4.97 -1.80
N PHE A 166 -8.53 -4.79 -3.03
CA PHE A 166 -9.56 -3.83 -3.39
C PHE A 166 -10.86 -4.54 -3.74
N TYR A 167 -11.88 -4.32 -2.93
CA TYR A 167 -13.21 -4.90 -3.08
C TYR A 167 -14.17 -3.85 -3.63
N THR A 168 -14.81 -4.14 -4.75
CA THR A 168 -15.80 -3.26 -5.39
C THR A 168 -17.24 -3.71 -5.13
N GLY A 169 -17.45 -4.60 -4.18
CA GLY A 169 -18.74 -5.17 -3.75
C GLY A 169 -18.52 -6.56 -3.13
N ALA A 170 -19.55 -7.14 -2.55
CA ALA A 170 -19.50 -8.45 -1.87
C ALA A 170 -18.35 -8.53 -0.85
N PHE A 171 -18.37 -7.62 0.12
CA PHE A 171 -17.32 -7.51 1.14
C PHE A 171 -17.35 -8.71 2.08
N PRO A 172 -16.17 -9.24 2.51
CA PRO A 172 -16.08 -10.18 3.60
C PRO A 172 -16.70 -9.63 4.89
N ALA A 173 -17.26 -10.51 5.73
CA ALA A 173 -17.90 -10.13 6.99
C ALA A 173 -17.00 -9.36 7.96
N ALA A 174 -15.67 -9.48 7.80
CA ALA A 174 -14.68 -8.72 8.57
C ALA A 174 -14.72 -7.21 8.31
N PHE A 175 -15.27 -6.77 7.17
CA PHE A 175 -15.32 -5.36 6.77
C PHE A 175 -16.76 -4.85 6.85
N GLY A 176 -17.10 -4.21 7.97
CA GLY A 176 -18.41 -3.59 8.17
C GLY A 176 -18.51 -2.18 7.58
N ASN A 177 -19.77 -1.71 7.42
CA ASN A 177 -20.10 -0.32 7.09
C ASN A 177 -19.56 0.24 5.76
N GLY A 178 -19.02 -0.60 4.87
CA GLY A 178 -18.71 -0.21 3.49
C GLY A 178 -19.97 -0.25 2.63
N LEU A 179 -20.24 0.79 1.85
CA LEU A 179 -21.38 0.83 0.93
C LEU A 179 -20.95 0.67 -0.53
N SER A 180 -19.82 1.27 -0.90
CA SER A 180 -19.32 1.32 -2.27
C SER A 180 -18.09 0.44 -2.47
N SER A 181 -17.04 0.64 -1.71
CA SER A 181 -15.83 -0.20 -1.79
C SER A 181 -15.14 -0.36 -0.44
N VAL A 182 -14.29 -1.39 -0.38
CA VAL A 182 -13.34 -1.61 0.72
C VAL A 182 -11.94 -1.74 0.15
N MET A 183 -10.98 -1.05 0.73
CA MET A 183 -9.56 -1.15 0.42
C MET A 183 -8.82 -1.64 1.66
N ASP A 184 -8.36 -2.89 1.64
CA ASP A 184 -7.56 -3.49 2.70
C ASP A 184 -6.09 -3.49 2.29
N MET A 185 -5.33 -2.60 2.90
CA MET A 185 -3.90 -2.39 2.64
C MET A 185 -3.09 -3.16 3.67
N ARG A 186 -2.12 -3.93 3.20
CA ARG A 186 -1.21 -4.69 4.06
C ARG A 186 0.19 -4.11 3.98
N MET A 187 0.74 -3.73 5.13
CA MET A 187 2.12 -3.28 5.24
C MET A 187 3.07 -4.48 5.20
N ARG A 188 4.25 -4.26 4.63
CA ARG A 188 5.35 -5.22 4.77
C ARG A 188 5.96 -5.14 6.17
N ASP A 189 6.68 -6.17 6.57
CA ASP A 189 7.44 -6.15 7.82
C ASP A 189 8.81 -5.53 7.59
N GLY A 190 9.43 -5.06 8.67
CA GLY A 190 10.78 -4.53 8.66
C GLY A 190 11.83 -5.60 8.38
N ASN A 191 13.00 -5.19 7.94
CA ASN A 191 14.11 -6.10 7.66
C ASN A 191 14.69 -6.68 8.98
N PRO A 192 14.74 -8.02 9.14
CA PRO A 192 15.22 -8.64 10.36
C PRO A 192 16.76 -8.72 10.45
N THR A 193 17.49 -8.47 9.36
CA THR A 193 18.92 -8.75 9.27
C THR A 193 19.81 -7.52 9.28
N ARG A 194 19.38 -6.42 8.66
CA ARG A 194 20.22 -5.22 8.50
C ARG A 194 19.40 -3.96 8.32
N PHE A 195 20.00 -2.83 8.63
CA PHE A 195 19.46 -1.51 8.32
C PHE A 195 19.41 -1.29 6.81
N LYS A 196 18.29 -0.76 6.33
CA LYS A 196 18.11 -0.22 4.99
C LYS A 196 17.51 1.17 5.08
N GLY A 197 18.03 2.08 4.27
CA GLY A 197 17.48 3.42 4.09
C GLY A 197 17.17 3.66 2.61
N LYS A 198 16.04 4.32 2.33
CA LYS A 198 15.65 4.75 0.98
C LYS A 198 15.35 6.23 1.04
N LEU A 199 16.08 7.03 0.25
CA LEU A 199 15.76 8.43 -0.01
C LEU A 199 14.96 8.51 -1.30
N ILE A 200 13.92 9.32 -1.30
CA ILE A 200 13.00 9.46 -2.40
C ILE A 200 12.86 10.95 -2.70
N LEU A 201 13.05 11.31 -3.96
CA LEU A 201 12.72 12.63 -4.49
C LEU A 201 11.61 12.44 -5.53
N GLY A 202 10.39 12.80 -5.16
CA GLY A 202 9.23 12.76 -6.03
C GLY A 202 9.01 14.07 -6.78
N ALA A 203 7.98 14.14 -7.60
CA ALA A 203 7.59 15.37 -8.28
C ALA A 203 6.98 16.41 -7.34
N SER A 204 6.42 16.00 -6.22
CA SER A 204 5.69 16.85 -5.27
C SER A 204 6.23 16.79 -3.84
N ASP A 205 7.08 15.81 -3.52
CA ASP A 205 7.55 15.53 -2.17
C ASP A 205 8.96 14.95 -2.16
N PHE A 206 9.59 15.01 -0.99
CA PHE A 206 10.71 14.14 -0.68
C PHE A 206 10.34 13.21 0.49
N GLY A 207 10.93 12.03 0.51
CA GLY A 207 10.68 11.05 1.55
C GLY A 207 11.94 10.31 2.00
N ILE A 208 11.90 9.83 3.23
CA ILE A 208 12.91 8.96 3.82
C ILE A 208 12.19 7.74 4.38
N ASN A 209 12.61 6.55 3.94
CA ASN A 209 12.11 5.30 4.50
C ASN A 209 13.25 4.59 5.23
N PHE A 210 12.93 4.04 6.39
CA PHE A 210 13.84 3.24 7.21
C PHE A 210 13.27 1.84 7.38
N ASP A 211 14.14 0.86 7.32
CA ASP A 211 13.82 -0.55 7.40
C ASP A 211 14.95 -1.24 8.16
N THR A 212 14.70 -1.66 9.41
CA THR A 212 15.78 -2.03 10.33
C THR A 212 15.37 -3.07 11.36
N PRO A 213 16.27 -4.00 11.75
CA PRO A 213 16.10 -4.75 12.97
C PRO A 213 16.28 -3.82 14.19
N VAL A 214 15.40 -3.93 15.16
CA VAL A 214 15.51 -3.26 16.48
C VAL A 214 16.20 -4.16 17.48
N SER A 215 15.97 -5.47 17.39
CA SER A 215 16.61 -6.48 18.24
C SER A 215 17.75 -7.18 17.52
N LYS A 216 18.81 -7.55 18.26
CA LYS A 216 19.98 -8.27 17.73
C LYS A 216 19.64 -9.65 17.13
N ASN A 217 18.57 -10.27 17.57
CA ASN A 217 18.10 -11.57 17.09
C ASN A 217 17.13 -11.46 15.91
N GLY A 218 16.87 -10.24 15.38
CA GLY A 218 15.96 -10.01 14.26
C GLY A 218 14.47 -10.24 14.58
N LYS A 219 14.10 -10.57 15.83
CA LYS A 219 12.70 -10.81 16.19
C LYS A 219 11.86 -9.55 16.23
N THR A 220 12.48 -8.39 16.47
CA THR A 220 11.81 -7.10 16.47
C THR A 220 12.37 -6.25 15.34
N THR A 221 11.48 -5.77 14.48
CA THR A 221 11.83 -4.96 13.30
C THR A 221 11.01 -3.68 13.28
N LEU A 222 11.59 -2.63 12.71
CA LEU A 222 10.93 -1.35 12.49
C LEU A 222 10.95 -1.03 11.00
N LEU A 223 9.79 -0.70 10.48
CA LEU A 223 9.58 -0.09 9.19
C LEU A 223 9.01 1.30 9.43
N ALA A 224 9.65 2.35 8.93
CA ALA A 224 9.21 3.72 9.15
C ALA A 224 9.43 4.59 7.92
N SER A 225 8.60 5.62 7.78
CA SER A 225 8.64 6.61 6.72
C SER A 225 8.33 7.98 7.25
N TYR A 226 9.01 8.98 6.70
CA TYR A 226 8.65 10.38 6.81
C TYR A 226 8.67 11.00 5.43
N ARG A 227 7.62 11.77 5.09
CA ARG A 227 7.53 12.52 3.83
C ARG A 227 7.18 13.98 4.11
N ARG A 228 7.72 14.87 3.27
CA ARG A 228 7.40 16.29 3.25
C ARG A 228 7.17 16.75 1.82
N SER A 229 6.04 17.42 1.60
CA SER A 229 5.72 18.01 0.31
C SER A 229 6.45 19.35 0.10
N TYR A 230 6.68 19.66 -1.16
CA TYR A 230 7.04 21.01 -1.62
C TYR A 230 6.04 21.55 -2.67
N LEU A 231 4.80 21.05 -2.61
CA LEU A 231 3.69 21.48 -3.47
C LEU A 231 3.49 23.01 -3.45
N GLN A 232 3.71 23.65 -2.31
CA GLN A 232 3.65 25.10 -2.16
C GLN A 232 4.57 25.82 -3.17
N MET A 233 5.77 25.29 -3.43
CA MET A 233 6.70 25.89 -4.39
C MET A 233 6.18 25.72 -5.81
N LEU A 234 5.73 24.54 -6.14
CA LEU A 234 5.15 24.22 -7.46
C LEU A 234 3.91 25.07 -7.73
N PHE A 235 2.98 25.15 -6.77
CA PHE A 235 1.74 25.90 -6.89
C PHE A 235 1.99 27.41 -6.98
N SER A 236 3.00 27.92 -6.26
CA SER A 236 3.43 29.32 -6.38
C SER A 236 3.96 29.64 -7.79
N VAL A 237 4.78 28.77 -8.37
CA VAL A 237 5.30 28.93 -9.75
C VAL A 237 4.18 28.84 -10.79
N LEU A 238 3.20 27.98 -10.58
CA LEU A 238 2.05 27.84 -11.46
C LEU A 238 1.00 28.95 -11.29
N GLY A 239 1.20 29.89 -10.33
CA GLY A 239 0.27 30.97 -10.10
C GLY A 239 -1.08 30.49 -9.52
N LEU A 240 -1.10 29.43 -8.72
CA LEU A 240 -2.31 28.95 -8.10
C LEU A 240 -2.66 29.72 -6.82
N PRO A 241 -3.96 29.90 -6.49
CA PRO A 241 -4.43 30.76 -5.38
C PRO A 241 -4.19 30.15 -3.99
N PHE A 242 -3.75 28.88 -3.90
CA PHE A 242 -3.47 28.19 -2.63
C PHE A 242 -2.14 27.48 -2.66
N LEU A 243 -1.51 27.35 -1.49
CA LEU A 243 -0.17 26.81 -1.29
C LEU A 243 -0.24 25.64 -0.30
N PRO A 244 -0.57 24.42 -0.77
CA PRO A 244 -0.67 23.25 0.08
C PRO A 244 0.70 22.75 0.51
N THR A 245 0.80 22.29 1.76
CA THR A 245 1.99 21.63 2.32
C THR A 245 1.53 20.52 3.25
N TYR A 246 2.14 19.36 3.16
CA TYR A 246 1.95 18.31 4.13
C TYR A 246 3.28 17.76 4.65
N ASN A 247 3.23 17.22 5.85
CA ASN A 247 4.25 16.36 6.43
C ASN A 247 3.53 15.13 6.95
N ASP A 248 3.98 13.95 6.61
CA ASP A 248 3.42 12.72 7.13
C ASP A 248 4.48 11.78 7.68
N TYR A 249 4.02 10.90 8.55
CA TYR A 249 4.80 9.81 9.09
C TYR A 249 3.95 8.54 9.14
N GLN A 250 4.61 7.44 8.86
CA GLN A 250 4.02 6.11 8.94
C GLN A 250 5.07 5.14 9.47
N PHE A 251 4.69 4.28 10.41
CA PHE A 251 5.59 3.25 10.90
C PHE A 251 4.85 1.98 11.31
N LYS A 252 5.57 0.87 11.26
CA LYS A 252 5.16 -0.42 11.80
C LYS A 252 6.33 -1.02 12.58
N LEU A 253 6.12 -1.26 13.86
CA LEU A 253 7.01 -2.05 14.71
C LEU A 253 6.41 -3.44 14.83
N THR A 254 7.14 -4.45 14.41
CA THR A 254 6.72 -5.86 14.49
C THR A 254 7.63 -6.59 15.44
N SER A 255 7.09 -7.36 16.38
CA SER A 255 7.85 -8.16 17.35
C SER A 255 7.28 -9.57 17.46
N LYS A 256 8.08 -10.58 17.15
CA LYS A 256 7.74 -12.00 17.31
C LYS A 256 8.01 -12.40 18.77
N LEU A 257 6.94 -12.63 19.53
CA LEU A 257 7.00 -12.97 20.96
C LEU A 257 7.18 -14.47 21.20
N GLY A 258 6.70 -15.29 20.27
CA GLY A 258 6.76 -16.75 20.33
C GLY A 258 6.85 -17.40 18.96
N ALA A 259 6.51 -18.66 18.88
CA ALA A 259 6.42 -19.39 17.62
C ALA A 259 5.16 -18.98 16.81
N SER A 260 4.09 -18.63 17.52
CA SER A 260 2.78 -18.29 16.93
C SER A 260 2.30 -16.88 17.29
N ASP A 261 2.96 -16.21 18.24
CA ASP A 261 2.51 -14.92 18.74
C ASP A 261 3.36 -13.78 18.17
N GLU A 262 2.67 -12.80 17.60
CA GLU A 262 3.27 -11.60 17.03
C GLU A 262 2.56 -10.36 17.58
N PHE A 263 3.34 -9.39 18.00
CA PHE A 263 2.87 -8.07 18.39
C PHE A 263 3.29 -7.05 17.35
N TYR A 264 2.40 -6.17 16.95
CA TYR A 264 2.74 -5.02 16.12
C TYR A 264 2.11 -3.73 16.62
N LEU A 265 2.83 -2.64 16.42
CA LEU A 265 2.39 -1.28 16.68
C LEU A 265 2.48 -0.49 15.38
N ILE A 266 1.36 0.13 14.98
CA ILE A 266 1.26 0.93 13.77
C ILE A 266 0.97 2.37 14.16
N GLY A 267 1.67 3.30 13.50
CA GLY A 267 1.37 4.73 13.56
C GLY A 267 1.26 5.31 12.16
N LEU A 268 0.24 6.14 11.97
CA LEU A 268 -0.01 6.90 10.75
C LEU A 268 -0.50 8.28 11.16
N GLY A 269 0.08 9.33 10.60
CA GLY A 269 -0.37 10.69 10.86
C GLY A 269 0.18 11.70 9.87
N SER A 270 -0.49 12.85 9.80
CA SER A 270 -0.07 13.97 8.97
C SER A 270 -0.33 15.32 9.62
N PHE A 271 0.44 16.31 9.15
CA PHE A 271 0.20 17.72 9.39
C PHE A 271 0.01 18.40 8.04
N ASP A 272 -1.23 18.73 7.73
CA ASP A 272 -1.63 19.33 6.47
C ASP A 272 -1.90 20.83 6.67
N TYR A 273 -1.27 21.64 5.85
CA TYR A 273 -1.45 23.09 5.86
C TYR A 273 -1.81 23.57 4.47
N ASN A 274 -2.81 24.45 4.39
CA ASN A 274 -3.16 25.12 3.16
C ASN A 274 -3.18 26.64 3.41
N ARG A 275 -2.37 27.38 2.69
CA ARG A 275 -2.28 28.85 2.78
C ARG A 275 -2.77 29.46 1.50
N LEU A 276 -3.42 30.62 1.58
CA LEU A 276 -3.73 31.43 0.42
C LEU A 276 -2.45 32.06 -0.14
N ASN A 277 -2.35 32.11 -1.45
CA ASN A 277 -1.25 32.76 -2.16
C ASN A 277 -1.52 34.26 -2.36
N THR A 278 -1.44 35.02 -1.27
CA THR A 278 -1.71 36.48 -1.28
C THR A 278 -0.67 37.29 -2.07
N GLY A 279 0.41 36.65 -2.50
CA GLY A 279 1.46 37.28 -3.34
C GLY A 279 1.25 37.08 -4.85
N LEU A 280 0.11 36.59 -5.28
CA LEU A 280 -0.21 36.36 -6.69
C LEU A 280 -0.21 37.70 -7.44
N LYS A 281 0.54 37.77 -8.54
CA LYS A 281 0.55 38.92 -9.44
C LYS A 281 -0.52 38.70 -10.50
N ASP A 282 -1.42 39.69 -10.67
CA ASP A 282 -2.51 39.68 -11.65
C ASP A 282 -3.41 38.44 -11.55
N PRO A 283 -4.10 38.22 -10.39
CA PRO A 283 -5.04 37.13 -10.25
C PRO A 283 -6.23 37.30 -11.20
N ASP A 284 -6.68 36.22 -11.81
CA ASP A 284 -7.95 36.19 -12.57
C ASP A 284 -9.17 36.41 -11.65
N ASP A 285 -10.37 36.53 -12.24
CA ASP A 285 -11.55 36.85 -11.46
C ASP A 285 -11.97 35.75 -10.49
N ASP A 286 -11.74 34.47 -10.84
CA ASP A 286 -11.97 33.34 -9.95
C ASP A 286 -10.96 33.33 -8.79
N GLN A 287 -9.71 33.63 -9.07
CA GLN A 287 -8.65 33.74 -8.07
C GLN A 287 -8.86 34.92 -7.13
N LYS A 288 -9.34 36.07 -7.64
CA LYS A 288 -9.73 37.22 -6.80
C LYS A 288 -10.84 36.85 -5.82
N TYR A 289 -11.83 36.06 -6.29
CA TYR A 289 -12.89 35.57 -5.43
C TYR A 289 -12.40 34.66 -4.31
N ILE A 290 -11.39 33.83 -4.57
CA ILE A 290 -10.78 32.93 -3.58
C ILE A 290 -9.88 33.71 -2.59
N LEU A 291 -9.21 34.75 -3.04
CA LEU A 291 -8.23 35.52 -2.25
C LEU A 291 -8.86 36.67 -1.45
N GLY A 292 -10.03 37.16 -1.82
CA GLY A 292 -10.76 38.26 -1.20
C GLY A 292 -11.73 37.84 -0.19
#